data_f8b6c24364d455aff489a97430edbc94
#
_entry.id   f8b6c24364d455aff489a97430edbc94
#
_cell.length_a   1.000
_cell.length_b   1.000
_cell.length_c   1.000
_cell.angle_alpha   90.00
_cell.angle_beta   90.00
_cell.angle_gamma   90.00
#
_symmetry.space_group_name_H-M   'P 1'
#
loop_
_entity.id
_entity.type
_entity.pdbx_description
1 polymer ?
#
loop_
_entity_poly.entity_id
_entity_poly.type
_entity_poly.pdbx_seq_one_letter_code
_entity_poly.pdbx_strand_id
1 'polypeptide(L)'
;MSPTDSFISAPRDITTPNGPRREGQPAWNKQRGSAMPHERYQPFAVEVEDIDLPDRTWPSKKITHAPQWCAVDLRDGNQALIDPMSPERKHRMFDLLVKMGYKEIEVGFPSASQTDFNFVREIIEGNKIPEDVTIQVLVQ
;
A
#
# COMPACT_ATOMS: atom_id res chain seq x y z
N MET A 1 1.83 -15.97 -22.24
CA MET A 1 1.95 -15.40 -20.88
C MET A 1 1.36 -14.00 -20.93
N SER A 2 0.36 -13.72 -20.14
CA SER A 2 -0.22 -12.38 -20.07
C SER A 2 0.82 -11.42 -19.47
N PRO A 3 0.95 -10.19 -19.98
CA PRO A 3 1.88 -9.18 -19.43
C PRO A 3 1.61 -8.81 -17.97
N THR A 4 0.48 -9.24 -17.41
CA THR A 4 0.09 -9.05 -16.03
C THR A 4 0.77 -9.99 -15.04
N ASP A 5 1.39 -11.08 -15.51
CA ASP A 5 2.00 -12.09 -14.63
C ASP A 5 3.39 -11.68 -14.11
N SER A 6 4.00 -10.64 -14.66
CA SER A 6 5.38 -10.25 -14.32
C SER A 6 5.50 -9.44 -13.01
N PHE A 7 4.38 -9.01 -12.41
CA PHE A 7 4.37 -8.23 -11.17
C PHE A 7 3.90 -9.01 -9.94
N ILE A 8 3.58 -10.28 -10.11
CA ILE A 8 3.06 -11.10 -9.03
C ILE A 8 4.09 -12.20 -8.73
N SER A 9 4.66 -12.16 -7.55
CA SER A 9 5.49 -13.25 -7.03
C SER A 9 4.69 -14.56 -6.96
N ALA A 10 5.37 -15.70 -7.02
CA ALA A 10 4.71 -17.01 -6.86
C ALA A 10 3.85 -17.00 -5.57
N PRO A 11 2.59 -17.42 -5.64
CA PRO A 11 1.71 -17.42 -4.49
C PRO A 11 2.29 -18.23 -3.34
N ARG A 12 2.34 -17.65 -2.15
CA ARG A 12 2.71 -18.34 -0.91
C ARG A 12 1.73 -18.00 0.19
N ASP A 13 1.52 -18.91 1.11
CA ASP A 13 0.66 -18.68 2.27
C ASP A 13 1.49 -17.99 3.37
N ILE A 14 1.00 -16.88 3.87
CA ILE A 14 1.59 -16.10 4.96
C ILE A 14 0.55 -15.85 6.05
N THR A 15 1.02 -15.69 7.27
CA THR A 15 0.18 -15.30 8.40
C THR A 15 0.31 -13.80 8.64
N THR A 16 -0.82 -13.10 8.66
CA THR A 16 -0.87 -11.66 8.90
C THR A 16 -1.66 -11.37 10.19
N PRO A 17 -1.54 -10.16 10.76
CA PRO A 17 -2.37 -9.74 11.89
C PRO A 17 -3.89 -9.84 11.61
N ASN A 18 -4.27 -9.80 10.34
CA ASN A 18 -5.66 -9.93 9.90
C ASN A 18 -6.05 -11.38 9.53
N GLY A 19 -5.20 -12.35 9.87
CA GLY A 19 -5.38 -13.76 9.58
C GLY A 19 -4.52 -14.28 8.43
N PRO A 20 -4.65 -15.56 8.09
CA PRO A 20 -3.89 -16.15 7.01
C PRO A 20 -4.24 -15.51 5.67
N ARG A 21 -3.23 -15.27 4.87
CA ARG A 21 -3.36 -14.68 3.55
C ARG A 21 -2.44 -15.40 2.58
N ARG A 22 -2.85 -15.48 1.33
CA ARG A 22 -2.00 -15.97 0.24
C ARG A 22 -1.32 -14.78 -0.44
N GLU A 23 -0.02 -14.67 -0.28
CA GLU A 23 0.79 -13.67 -1.00
C GLU A 23 0.75 -13.95 -2.51
N GLY A 24 0.88 -12.90 -3.33
CA GLY A 24 0.76 -13.02 -4.78
C GLY A 24 -0.69 -13.08 -5.28
N GLN A 25 -1.67 -12.96 -4.41
CA GLN A 25 -3.02 -12.66 -4.84
C GLN A 25 -3.10 -11.22 -5.34
N PRO A 26 -3.94 -10.95 -6.34
CA PRO A 26 -4.19 -9.58 -6.75
C PRO A 26 -4.52 -8.71 -5.53
N ALA A 27 -3.97 -7.49 -5.49
CA ALA A 27 -4.14 -6.58 -4.35
C ALA A 27 -5.60 -6.19 -4.09
N TRP A 28 -6.46 -6.29 -5.11
CA TRP A 28 -7.90 -6.22 -4.91
C TRP A 28 -8.38 -7.51 -4.22
N ASN A 29 -8.17 -7.58 -2.95
CA ASN A 29 -8.81 -8.57 -2.14
C ASN A 29 -10.32 -8.33 -2.24
N LYS A 30 -11.08 -9.33 -2.68
CA LYS A 30 -12.54 -9.30 -2.52
C LYS A 30 -12.84 -9.31 -1.02
N GLN A 31 -12.70 -8.16 -0.40
CA GLN A 31 -13.12 -8.00 0.98
C GLN A 31 -14.64 -8.12 0.98
N ARG A 32 -15.14 -9.21 1.50
CA ARG A 32 -16.56 -9.30 1.83
C ARG A 32 -16.85 -8.17 2.80
N GLY A 33 -17.70 -7.23 2.38
CA GLY A 33 -18.09 -6.10 3.20
C GLY A 33 -17.19 -4.87 3.09
N SER A 34 -16.42 -4.71 1.99
CA SER A 34 -15.82 -3.41 1.69
C SER A 34 -16.93 -2.37 1.53
N ALA A 35 -16.89 -1.33 2.37
CA ALA A 35 -17.76 -0.17 2.23
C ALA A 35 -17.43 0.70 1.01
N MET A 36 -16.35 0.38 0.29
CA MET A 36 -15.92 1.10 -0.91
C MET A 36 -16.85 0.75 -2.07
N PRO A 37 -17.60 1.71 -2.59
CA PRO A 37 -18.59 1.46 -3.65
C PRO A 37 -17.91 1.34 -5.03
N HIS A 38 -17.01 0.38 -5.20
CA HIS A 38 -16.23 0.19 -6.41
C HIS A 38 -17.11 -0.09 -7.65
N GLU A 39 -18.31 -0.63 -7.46
CA GLU A 39 -19.27 -0.88 -8.52
C GLU A 39 -19.81 0.41 -9.17
N ARG A 40 -19.64 1.56 -8.50
CA ARG A 40 -20.04 2.87 -9.05
C ARG A 40 -19.04 3.42 -10.06
N TYR A 41 -17.83 2.86 -10.11
CA TYR A 41 -16.80 3.31 -11.00
C TYR A 41 -16.86 2.48 -12.29
N GLN A 42 -17.11 3.18 -13.39
CA GLN A 42 -17.11 2.60 -14.74
C GLN A 42 -15.78 2.94 -15.42
N PRO A 43 -15.28 2.06 -16.29
CA PRO A 43 -14.17 2.41 -17.16
C PRO A 43 -14.51 3.66 -17.98
N PHE A 44 -13.61 4.62 -18.05
CA PHE A 44 -13.81 5.86 -18.80
C PHE A 44 -14.15 5.61 -20.27
N ALA A 45 -13.58 4.58 -20.86
CA ALA A 45 -13.81 4.18 -22.25
C ALA A 45 -15.25 3.71 -22.56
N VAL A 46 -16.12 3.54 -21.55
CA VAL A 46 -17.53 3.20 -21.77
C VAL A 46 -18.32 4.41 -22.29
N GLU A 47 -17.88 5.63 -21.94
CA GLU A 47 -18.58 6.87 -22.27
C GLU A 47 -17.91 7.68 -23.38
N VAL A 48 -16.68 7.34 -23.75
CA VAL A 48 -15.88 8.05 -24.74
C VAL A 48 -15.32 7.07 -25.76
N GLU A 49 -15.45 7.40 -27.05
CA GLU A 49 -14.81 6.61 -28.10
C GLU A 49 -13.31 6.48 -27.84
N ASP A 50 -12.84 5.24 -27.80
CA ASP A 50 -11.40 4.97 -27.65
C ASP A 50 -10.65 5.60 -28.83
N ILE A 51 -9.68 6.45 -28.52
CA ILE A 51 -8.75 6.96 -29.52
C ILE A 51 -7.82 5.82 -29.91
N ASP A 52 -8.03 5.27 -31.10
CA ASP A 52 -7.18 4.21 -31.63
C ASP A 52 -5.94 4.80 -32.30
N LEU A 53 -4.81 4.65 -31.60
CA LEU A 53 -3.48 4.94 -32.13
C LEU A 53 -2.75 3.61 -32.32
N PRO A 54 -2.65 3.10 -33.57
CA PRO A 54 -2.17 1.73 -33.81
C PRO A 54 -0.73 1.48 -33.39
N ASP A 55 0.08 2.51 -33.24
CA ASP A 55 1.48 2.45 -32.81
C ASP A 55 1.68 2.63 -31.30
N ARG A 56 0.64 2.97 -30.55
CA ARG A 56 0.76 3.09 -29.08
C ARG A 56 0.75 1.71 -28.42
N THR A 57 1.55 1.57 -27.36
CA THR A 57 1.77 0.29 -26.68
C THR A 57 1.05 0.21 -25.34
N TRP A 58 1.53 0.92 -24.33
CA TRP A 58 1.01 0.82 -22.97
C TRP A 58 -0.33 1.55 -22.73
N PRO A 59 -0.67 2.68 -23.40
CA PRO A 59 -1.94 3.37 -23.14
C PRO A 59 -3.18 2.58 -23.54
N SER A 60 -3.04 1.60 -24.45
CA SER A 60 -4.14 0.71 -24.84
C SER A 60 -4.39 -0.41 -23.83
N LYS A 61 -3.48 -0.61 -22.88
CA LYS A 61 -3.64 -1.61 -21.83
C LYS A 61 -4.58 -1.08 -20.75
N LYS A 62 -5.57 -1.88 -20.37
CA LYS A 62 -6.48 -1.57 -19.27
C LYS A 62 -5.93 -2.18 -17.98
N ILE A 63 -5.97 -1.40 -16.91
CA ILE A 63 -5.65 -1.91 -15.56
C ILE A 63 -6.81 -2.80 -15.14
N THR A 64 -6.55 -4.08 -14.97
CA THR A 64 -7.55 -5.08 -14.57
C THR A 64 -7.47 -5.43 -13.07
N HIS A 65 -6.48 -4.92 -12.38
CA HIS A 65 -6.23 -5.17 -10.96
C HIS A 65 -6.00 -3.85 -10.25
N ALA A 66 -6.46 -3.75 -9.01
CA ALA A 66 -6.17 -2.59 -8.19
C ALA A 66 -4.65 -2.47 -7.96
N PRO A 67 -4.08 -1.25 -8.03
CA PRO A 67 -2.70 -1.04 -7.63
C PRO A 67 -2.50 -1.36 -6.15
N GLN A 68 -1.28 -1.71 -5.78
CA GLN A 68 -0.92 -1.80 -4.38
C GLN A 68 -0.82 -0.38 -3.80
N TRP A 69 -1.61 -0.13 -2.76
CA TRP A 69 -1.63 1.16 -2.09
C TRP A 69 -0.48 1.27 -1.10
N CYS A 70 0.22 2.40 -1.15
CA CYS A 70 1.17 2.80 -0.12
C CYS A 70 0.51 3.82 0.82
N ALA A 71 0.53 3.55 2.12
CA ALA A 71 0.09 4.52 3.12
C ALA A 71 1.24 5.48 3.42
N VAL A 72 1.00 6.78 3.31
CA VAL A 72 1.98 7.85 3.57
C VAL A 72 1.66 8.68 4.82
N ASP A 73 0.69 8.23 5.60
CA ASP A 73 0.19 8.94 6.78
C ASP A 73 1.29 9.21 7.83
N LEU A 74 2.17 8.23 8.03
CA LEU A 74 3.25 8.30 9.04
C LEU A 74 4.45 9.15 8.60
N ARG A 75 4.60 9.41 7.31
CA ARG A 75 5.65 10.29 6.82
C ARG A 75 5.06 11.63 6.35
N ASP A 76 4.42 11.66 5.18
CA ASP A 76 3.93 12.89 4.56
C ASP A 76 2.75 13.49 5.36
N GLY A 77 1.81 12.67 5.74
CA GLY A 77 0.70 13.08 6.59
C GLY A 77 1.16 13.62 7.94
N ASN A 78 2.07 12.93 8.61
CA ASN A 78 2.64 13.40 9.88
C ASN A 78 3.46 14.68 9.73
N GLN A 79 4.20 14.81 8.63
CA GLN A 79 5.00 16.01 8.33
C GLN A 79 4.12 17.26 8.14
N ALA A 80 2.90 17.09 7.64
CA ALA A 80 1.96 18.17 7.43
C ALA A 80 1.28 18.67 8.71
N LEU A 81 1.40 17.96 9.82
CA LEU A 81 0.81 18.35 11.10
C LEU A 81 1.62 19.49 11.75
N ILE A 82 0.92 20.48 12.32
CA ILE A 82 1.54 21.53 13.13
C ILE A 82 2.19 20.94 14.38
N ASP A 83 1.53 19.93 14.98
CA ASP A 83 2.04 19.13 16.09
C ASP A 83 2.16 17.68 15.64
N PRO A 84 3.37 17.23 15.25
CA PRO A 84 3.59 15.87 14.77
C PRO A 84 3.24 14.81 15.82
N MET A 85 2.91 13.62 15.36
CA MET A 85 2.55 12.51 16.23
C MET A 85 3.68 12.14 17.21
N SER A 86 3.32 11.93 18.48
CA SER A 86 4.23 11.32 19.46
C SER A 86 4.56 9.86 19.06
N PRO A 87 5.62 9.25 19.60
CA PRO A 87 5.96 7.86 19.33
C PRO A 87 4.79 6.90 19.56
N GLU A 88 4.03 7.06 20.64
CA GLU A 88 2.88 6.21 20.94
C GLU A 88 1.78 6.34 19.89
N ARG A 89 1.53 7.57 19.40
CA ARG A 89 0.55 7.80 18.34
C ARG A 89 1.03 7.17 17.03
N LYS A 90 2.32 7.25 16.71
CA LYS A 90 2.90 6.61 15.54
C LYS A 90 2.75 5.10 15.59
N HIS A 91 3.01 4.46 16.72
CA HIS A 91 2.80 3.03 16.89
C HIS A 91 1.33 2.63 16.68
N ARG A 92 0.41 3.36 17.29
CA ARG A 92 -1.03 3.12 17.12
C ARG A 92 -1.47 3.30 15.68
N MET A 93 -0.94 4.30 14.97
CA MET A 93 -1.23 4.52 13.56
C MET A 93 -0.67 3.41 12.68
N PHE A 94 0.57 2.98 12.95
CA PHE A 94 1.17 1.85 12.23
C PHE A 94 0.33 0.57 12.40
N ASP A 95 -0.04 0.22 13.61
CA ASP A 95 -0.89 -0.94 13.89
C ASP A 95 -2.25 -0.84 13.19
N LEU A 96 -2.82 0.37 13.12
CA LEU A 96 -4.06 0.62 12.41
C LEU A 96 -3.92 0.40 10.90
N LEU A 97 -2.86 0.94 10.28
CA LEU A 97 -2.60 0.78 8.85
C LEU A 97 -2.40 -0.69 8.47
N VAL A 98 -1.65 -1.43 9.29
CA VAL A 98 -1.49 -2.88 9.13
C VAL A 98 -2.83 -3.58 9.23
N LYS A 99 -3.65 -3.23 10.23
CA LYS A 99 -4.99 -3.80 10.42
C LYS A 99 -5.94 -3.46 9.27
N MET A 100 -5.82 -2.29 8.66
CA MET A 100 -6.58 -1.89 7.47
C MET A 100 -6.18 -2.69 6.23
N GLY A 101 -5.03 -3.34 6.25
CA GLY A 101 -4.56 -4.21 5.18
C GLY A 101 -3.58 -3.55 4.21
N TYR A 102 -3.00 -2.40 4.55
CA TYR A 102 -1.91 -1.82 3.76
C TYR A 102 -0.71 -2.75 3.73
N LYS A 103 -0.09 -2.88 2.56
CA LYS A 103 1.07 -3.75 2.32
C LYS A 103 2.34 -2.97 2.03
N GLU A 104 2.20 -1.69 1.77
CA GLU A 104 3.29 -0.72 1.74
C GLU A 104 2.94 0.44 2.66
N ILE A 105 3.88 0.80 3.53
CA ILE A 105 3.70 1.88 4.51
C ILE A 105 4.98 2.70 4.56
N GLU A 106 4.89 3.98 4.21
CA GLU A 106 5.98 4.93 4.38
C GLU A 106 5.97 5.43 5.83
N VAL A 107 6.93 4.98 6.62
CA VAL A 107 6.89 5.08 8.08
C VAL A 107 7.58 6.32 8.65
N GLY A 108 8.38 7.00 7.86
CA GLY A 108 9.04 8.23 8.33
C GLY A 108 10.22 8.68 7.50
N PHE A 109 10.89 9.71 8.01
CA PHE A 109 12.11 10.29 7.45
C PHE A 109 13.21 10.25 8.50
N PRO A 110 13.97 9.14 8.62
CA PRO A 110 14.92 8.92 9.72
C PRO A 110 16.00 9.98 9.86
N SER A 111 16.41 10.61 8.77
CA SER A 111 17.41 11.68 8.80
C SER A 111 16.85 13.04 9.22
N ALA A 112 15.52 13.22 9.24
CA ALA A 112 14.89 14.48 9.57
C ALA A 112 14.79 14.73 11.07
N SER A 113 14.59 13.66 11.87
CA SER A 113 14.42 13.80 13.32
C SER A 113 14.80 12.54 14.08
N GLN A 114 15.24 12.73 15.33
CA GLN A 114 15.52 11.60 16.23
C GLN A 114 14.24 10.80 16.53
N THR A 115 13.09 11.45 16.57
CA THR A 115 11.80 10.78 16.78
C THR A 115 11.49 9.81 15.65
N ASP A 116 11.68 10.23 14.40
CA ASP A 116 11.46 9.35 13.25
C ASP A 116 12.47 8.21 13.20
N PHE A 117 13.75 8.52 13.47
CA PHE A 117 14.79 7.49 13.55
C PHE A 117 14.44 6.43 14.59
N ASN A 118 14.11 6.85 15.81
CA ASN A 118 13.80 5.94 16.91
C ASN A 118 12.56 5.10 16.58
N PHE A 119 11.50 5.70 16.04
CA PHE A 119 10.29 4.98 15.67
C PHE A 119 10.57 3.88 14.65
N VAL A 120 11.34 4.18 13.60
CA VAL A 120 11.73 3.18 12.59
C VAL A 120 12.52 2.04 13.24
N ARG A 121 13.47 2.36 14.14
CA ARG A 121 14.22 1.34 14.89
C ARG A 121 13.33 0.49 15.76
N GLU A 122 12.40 1.09 16.47
CA GLU A 122 11.48 0.40 17.39
C GLU A 122 10.57 -0.60 16.66
N ILE A 123 10.03 -0.27 15.47
CA ILE A 123 9.20 -1.22 14.72
C ILE A 123 10.01 -2.37 14.14
N ILE A 124 11.28 -2.13 13.76
CA ILE A 124 12.18 -3.16 13.24
C ILE A 124 12.64 -4.07 14.38
N GLU A 125 13.22 -3.51 15.42
CA GLU A 125 13.80 -4.27 16.56
C GLU A 125 12.72 -4.97 17.39
N GLY A 126 11.55 -4.35 17.48
CA GLY A 126 10.37 -4.93 18.14
C GLY A 126 9.65 -6.01 17.32
N ASN A 127 10.16 -6.33 16.12
CA ASN A 127 9.55 -7.30 15.19
C ASN A 127 8.05 -7.04 14.95
N LYS A 128 7.71 -5.75 14.80
CA LYS A 128 6.31 -5.31 14.62
C LYS A 128 5.83 -5.33 13.17
N ILE A 129 6.75 -5.54 12.24
CA ILE A 129 6.47 -5.53 10.80
C ILE A 129 6.04 -6.93 10.38
N PRO A 130 4.80 -7.12 9.90
CA PRO A 130 4.37 -8.41 9.37
C PRO A 130 5.16 -8.81 8.12
N GLU A 131 5.32 -10.11 7.89
CA GLU A 131 6.06 -10.63 6.73
C GLU A 131 5.54 -10.14 5.38
N ASP A 132 4.25 -9.81 5.30
CA ASP A 132 3.58 -9.36 4.08
C ASP A 132 3.48 -7.83 3.96
N VAL A 133 4.17 -7.10 4.84
CA VAL A 133 4.21 -5.64 4.83
C VAL A 133 5.62 -5.15 4.53
N THR A 134 5.72 -4.27 3.54
CA THR A 134 6.95 -3.56 3.21
C THR A 134 6.91 -2.17 3.81
N ILE A 135 7.92 -1.80 4.56
CA ILE A 135 8.08 -0.42 5.03
C ILE A 135 8.99 0.38 4.09
N GLN A 136 8.69 1.65 3.97
CA GLN A 136 9.48 2.61 3.21
C GLN A 136 9.91 3.76 4.11
N VAL A 137 11.03 4.37 3.79
CA VAL A 137 11.53 5.60 4.42
C VAL A 137 11.99 6.57 3.35
N LEU A 138 11.85 7.86 3.62
CA LEU A 138 12.46 8.87 2.79
C LEU A 138 13.97 8.91 3.05
N VAL A 139 14.75 8.96 1.99
CA VAL A 139 16.20 9.09 2.02
C VAL A 139 16.59 10.36 1.31
N GLN A 140 17.55 11.10 1.88
CA GLN A 140 18.08 12.33 1.33
C GLN A 140 19.51 12.11 0.83
#